data_113b61a80b753560c7ac1d9e276e6fc6
#
_entry.id   113b61a80b753560c7ac1d9e276e6fc6
#
_cell.length_a   1.000
_cell.length_b   1.000
_cell.length_c   1.000
_cell.angle_alpha   90.00
_cell.angle_beta   90.00
_cell.angle_gamma   90.00
#
_symmetry.space_group_name_H-M   'P 1'
#
loop_
_entity.id
_entity.type
_entity.pdbx_description
1 polymer ?
#
loop_
_entity_poly.entity_id
_entity_poly.type
_entity_poly.pdbx_seq_one_letter_code
_entity_poly.pdbx_strand_id
1 'polypeptide(L)'
;MLSTPSSPFGDAYQAQIASGAIEPDAAQAEIAEAYAALDQRLASYTPLRKQGLLARLFSGDKDEAPRGLYIHGEVGRGKTMLMDLFFQHSTVEHKRRAHFHEFMADVHERIYEYRQGIARGEIADGDVIALTANAIFEESWLLCFDEFHVTDIADAMILGRLFARLFELGTVVVATSNVAPDDLYKGGLNRSLFLPFIKQITDHMDVARLDARTDFRLEKLQGVPMWLTPADVDADAALDRAWSKMSGGAKCRPRDISIKGRILHVPCSAHGVARFSFADLCEKPLGASDYLRLAHDYHTILVDHIPVMDLSQRNAAKRFITLIDALYDNAVKLMASADANPISLYLAHEGNEAMEFKRTASRLIEMSSESYLALAHGRKDSTASGSTKGLVET
;
A
#
# COMPACT_ATOMS: atom_id res chain seq x y z
N MET A 1 -21.70 -2.25 15.54
CA MET A 1 -21.63 -1.70 14.17
C MET A 1 -21.54 -0.20 14.32
N LEU A 2 -20.37 0.39 14.08
CA LEU A 2 -20.22 1.84 14.00
C LEU A 2 -20.88 2.27 12.68
N SER A 3 -21.88 3.13 12.73
CA SER A 3 -22.54 3.65 11.54
C SER A 3 -21.68 4.77 10.96
N THR A 4 -21.05 4.52 9.82
CA THR A 4 -20.37 5.56 9.04
C THR A 4 -21.36 6.70 8.77
N PRO A 5 -20.98 7.97 8.95
CA PRO A 5 -21.84 9.10 8.63
C PRO A 5 -22.36 9.00 7.18
N SER A 6 -23.63 9.32 6.96
CA SER A 6 -24.22 9.31 5.62
C SER A 6 -23.55 10.37 4.76
N SER A 7 -22.81 9.95 3.75
CA SER A 7 -22.18 10.75 2.70
C SER A 7 -22.04 9.89 1.45
N PRO A 8 -21.90 10.48 0.24
CA PRO A 8 -21.70 9.70 -0.98
C PRO A 8 -20.56 8.68 -0.88
N PHE A 9 -19.45 9.06 -0.26
CA PHE A 9 -18.36 8.12 0.04
C PHE A 9 -18.78 7.05 1.05
N GLY A 10 -19.43 7.44 2.17
CA GLY A 10 -19.84 6.51 3.22
C GLY A 10 -20.80 5.43 2.68
N ASP A 11 -21.77 5.84 1.87
CA ASP A 11 -22.71 4.93 1.24
C ASP A 11 -22.02 3.97 0.26
N ALA A 12 -21.06 4.48 -0.53
CA ALA A 12 -20.27 3.66 -1.45
C ALA A 12 -19.39 2.65 -0.70
N TYR A 13 -18.75 3.05 0.40
CA TYR A 13 -17.95 2.16 1.23
C TYR A 13 -18.79 1.03 1.84
N GLN A 14 -19.98 1.34 2.38
CA GLN A 14 -20.89 0.34 2.92
C GLN A 14 -21.41 -0.61 1.83
N ALA A 15 -21.69 -0.11 0.63
CA ALA A 15 -22.09 -0.93 -0.52
C ALA A 15 -20.98 -1.92 -0.93
N GLN A 16 -19.71 -1.51 -0.91
CA GLN A 16 -18.57 -2.38 -1.20
C GLN A 16 -18.41 -3.49 -0.13
N ILE A 17 -18.64 -3.16 1.14
CA ILE A 17 -18.65 -4.17 2.22
C ILE A 17 -19.83 -5.14 2.03
N ALA A 18 -21.04 -4.63 1.77
CA ALA A 18 -22.22 -5.46 1.60
C ALA A 18 -22.12 -6.42 0.40
N SER A 19 -21.46 -6.00 -0.68
CA SER A 19 -21.18 -6.83 -1.85
C SER A 19 -20.04 -7.84 -1.64
N GLY A 20 -19.26 -7.72 -0.55
CA GLY A 20 -18.08 -8.53 -0.28
C GLY A 20 -16.85 -8.14 -1.12
N ALA A 21 -16.86 -6.99 -1.79
CA ALA A 21 -15.72 -6.46 -2.52
C ALA A 21 -14.65 -5.88 -1.58
N ILE A 22 -15.07 -5.33 -0.44
CA ILE A 22 -14.20 -4.92 0.66
C ILE A 22 -14.59 -5.71 1.90
N GLU A 23 -13.57 -6.18 2.61
CA GLU A 23 -13.78 -6.88 3.87
C GLU A 23 -13.95 -5.89 5.02
N PRO A 24 -14.81 -6.21 5.99
CA PRO A 24 -14.89 -5.43 7.21
C PRO A 24 -13.55 -5.45 7.95
N ASP A 25 -12.89 -4.30 8.04
CA ASP A 25 -11.68 -4.08 8.81
C ASP A 25 -11.92 -2.89 9.76
N ALA A 26 -11.70 -3.07 11.06
CA ALA A 26 -11.96 -2.03 12.06
C ALA A 26 -11.06 -0.80 11.86
N ALA A 27 -9.78 -1.01 11.49
CA ALA A 27 -8.86 0.08 11.22
C ALA A 27 -9.23 0.82 9.92
N GLN A 28 -9.65 0.10 8.89
CA GLN A 28 -10.18 0.73 7.68
C GLN A 28 -11.49 1.45 7.93
N ALA A 29 -12.37 0.93 8.80
CA ALA A 29 -13.63 1.57 9.15
C ALA A 29 -13.40 2.93 9.84
N GLU A 30 -12.43 3.03 10.74
CA GLU A 30 -12.05 4.29 11.38
C GLU A 30 -11.55 5.33 10.36
N ILE A 31 -10.71 4.91 9.40
CA ILE A 31 -10.26 5.77 8.31
C ILE A 31 -11.44 6.14 7.38
N ALA A 32 -12.34 5.21 7.11
CA ALA A 32 -13.52 5.47 6.31
C ALA A 32 -14.46 6.49 6.99
N GLU A 33 -14.59 6.46 8.31
CA GLU A 33 -15.31 7.50 9.06
C GLU A 33 -14.66 8.89 8.89
N ALA A 34 -13.33 8.98 8.93
CA ALA A 34 -12.61 10.23 8.68
C ALA A 34 -12.85 10.76 7.25
N TYR A 35 -12.82 9.89 6.25
CA TYR A 35 -13.18 10.26 4.87
C TYR A 35 -14.62 10.71 4.74
N ALA A 36 -15.59 10.03 5.36
CA ALA A 36 -17.00 10.39 5.32
C ALA A 36 -17.24 11.76 5.99
N ALA A 37 -16.57 12.03 7.11
CA ALA A 37 -16.65 13.31 7.79
C ALA A 37 -16.03 14.44 6.95
N LEU A 38 -14.92 14.18 6.23
CA LEU A 38 -14.36 15.14 5.29
C LEU A 38 -15.30 15.40 4.11
N ASP A 39 -15.88 14.35 3.51
CA ASP A 39 -16.81 14.44 2.38
C ASP A 39 -18.03 15.30 2.72
N GLN A 40 -18.59 15.16 3.94
CA GLN A 40 -19.69 16.01 4.43
C GLN A 40 -19.27 17.47 4.55
N ARG A 41 -18.08 17.77 5.07
CA ARG A 41 -17.55 19.14 5.17
C ARG A 41 -17.34 19.75 3.78
N LEU A 42 -16.82 18.97 2.83
CA LEU A 42 -16.58 19.42 1.46
C LEU A 42 -17.87 19.71 0.69
N ALA A 43 -18.96 18.99 0.98
CA ALA A 43 -20.25 19.20 0.31
C ALA A 43 -20.81 20.63 0.51
N SER A 44 -20.46 21.28 1.61
CA SER A 44 -20.87 22.66 1.91
C SER A 44 -19.76 23.71 1.73
N TYR A 45 -18.55 23.27 1.41
CA TYR A 45 -17.38 24.14 1.29
C TYR A 45 -17.17 24.60 -0.15
N THR A 46 -16.94 25.90 -0.29
CA THR A 46 -16.44 26.51 -1.55
C THR A 46 -15.39 27.54 -1.19
N PRO A 47 -14.16 27.44 -1.71
CA PRO A 47 -13.09 28.39 -1.41
C PRO A 47 -13.52 29.84 -1.69
N LEU A 48 -13.18 30.77 -0.80
CA LEU A 48 -13.58 32.18 -0.86
C LEU A 48 -13.27 32.84 -2.21
N ARG A 49 -12.17 32.45 -2.88
CA ARG A 49 -11.81 32.94 -4.23
C ARG A 49 -12.75 32.47 -5.33
N LYS A 50 -13.43 31.34 -5.14
CA LYS A 50 -14.41 30.79 -6.11
C LYS A 50 -15.83 31.28 -5.82
N GLN A 51 -16.06 31.97 -4.69
CA GLN A 51 -17.36 32.56 -4.34
C GLN A 51 -17.58 33.86 -5.10
N GLY A 52 -18.81 34.12 -5.55
CA GLY A 52 -19.20 35.38 -6.18
C GLY A 52 -19.06 36.59 -5.25
N LEU A 53 -18.89 37.79 -5.81
CA LEU A 53 -18.68 39.03 -5.07
C LEU A 53 -19.73 39.30 -3.99
N LEU A 54 -21.01 38.94 -4.21
CA LEU A 54 -22.08 39.11 -3.25
C LEU A 54 -21.96 38.09 -2.08
N ALA A 55 -21.58 36.86 -2.35
CA ALA A 55 -21.39 35.85 -1.31
C ALA A 55 -20.24 36.22 -0.35
N ARG A 56 -19.18 36.86 -0.87
CA ARG A 56 -18.04 37.37 -0.06
C ARG A 56 -18.42 38.43 0.95
N LEU A 57 -19.45 39.23 0.68
CA LEU A 57 -19.92 40.28 1.58
C LEU A 57 -20.78 39.74 2.75
N PHE A 58 -21.30 38.51 2.62
CA PHE A 58 -22.18 37.87 3.60
C PHE A 58 -21.54 36.65 4.28
N SER A 59 -20.39 36.16 3.80
CA SER A 59 -19.63 35.13 4.48
C SER A 59 -18.96 35.77 5.71
N GLY A 60 -19.54 35.52 6.86
CA GLY A 60 -18.91 35.81 8.13
C GLY A 60 -17.77 34.81 8.37
N ASP A 61 -17.04 34.96 9.45
CA ASP A 61 -15.86 34.24 9.96
C ASP A 61 -15.89 32.68 9.91
N LYS A 62 -16.75 32.05 9.07
CA LYS A 62 -17.04 30.61 9.07
C LYS A 62 -16.44 29.80 7.91
N ASP A 63 -15.65 30.42 7.05
CA ASP A 63 -15.15 29.74 5.84
C ASP A 63 -13.65 29.36 5.91
N GLU A 64 -13.20 28.88 7.07
CA GLU A 64 -11.90 28.22 7.16
C GLU A 64 -11.95 26.90 6.37
N ALA A 65 -10.94 26.65 5.52
CA ALA A 65 -10.88 25.45 4.71
C ALA A 65 -10.95 24.21 5.60
N PRO A 66 -11.76 23.20 5.25
CA PRO A 66 -11.76 21.94 5.98
C PRO A 66 -10.35 21.35 6.06
N ARG A 67 -9.98 20.86 7.24
CA ARG A 67 -8.74 20.11 7.38
C ARG A 67 -8.80 18.88 6.47
N GLY A 68 -7.75 18.68 5.66
CA GLY A 68 -7.61 17.51 4.83
C GLY A 68 -7.26 16.26 5.62
N LEU A 69 -6.80 15.19 4.93
CA LEU A 69 -6.43 13.94 5.57
C LEU A 69 -5.02 13.52 5.13
N TYR A 70 -4.17 13.16 6.10
CA TYR A 70 -2.89 12.51 5.86
C TYR A 70 -2.94 11.10 6.44
N ILE A 71 -3.09 10.09 5.58
CA ILE A 71 -3.25 8.71 5.99
C ILE A 71 -1.93 7.98 5.76
N HIS A 72 -1.31 7.52 6.85
CA HIS A 72 -0.07 6.79 6.75
C HIS A 72 -0.18 5.39 7.34
N GLY A 73 0.74 4.51 6.95
CA GLY A 73 0.78 3.13 7.42
C GLY A 73 1.43 2.21 6.40
N GLU A 74 1.50 0.93 6.71
CA GLU A 74 2.20 -0.05 5.87
C GLU A 74 1.57 -0.24 4.49
N VAL A 75 2.39 -0.77 3.56
CA VAL A 75 1.94 -1.10 2.18
C VAL A 75 0.87 -2.20 2.22
N GLY A 76 -0.06 -2.17 1.26
CA GLY A 76 -1.10 -3.21 1.13
C GLY A 76 -2.26 -3.11 2.12
N ARG A 77 -2.40 -1.99 2.83
CA ARG A 77 -3.46 -1.79 3.86
C ARG A 77 -4.76 -1.20 3.31
N GLY A 78 -4.82 -0.91 2.02
CA GLY A 78 -6.01 -0.32 1.39
C GLY A 78 -6.07 1.20 1.44
N LYS A 79 -4.97 1.91 1.79
CA LYS A 79 -4.93 3.39 1.79
C LYS A 79 -5.35 3.97 0.45
N THR A 80 -4.71 3.50 -0.63
CA THR A 80 -4.99 3.92 -2.01
C THR A 80 -6.43 3.60 -2.40
N MET A 81 -6.93 2.42 -2.05
CA MET A 81 -8.29 1.99 -2.34
C MET A 81 -9.33 2.92 -1.68
N LEU A 82 -9.14 3.25 -0.40
CA LEU A 82 -10.04 4.17 0.31
C LEU A 82 -9.98 5.59 -0.29
N MET A 83 -8.79 6.08 -0.63
CA MET A 83 -8.64 7.38 -1.29
C MET A 83 -9.28 7.39 -2.69
N ASP A 84 -9.12 6.33 -3.48
CA ASP A 84 -9.72 6.22 -4.80
C ASP A 84 -11.25 6.19 -4.71
N LEU A 85 -11.80 5.46 -3.74
CA LEU A 85 -13.24 5.44 -3.48
C LEU A 85 -13.74 6.84 -3.06
N PHE A 86 -13.01 7.53 -2.18
CA PHE A 86 -13.33 8.91 -1.80
C PHE A 86 -13.29 9.84 -3.01
N PHE A 87 -12.21 9.79 -3.80
CA PHE A 87 -12.07 10.63 -4.99
C PHE A 87 -13.19 10.41 -6.00
N GLN A 88 -13.60 9.15 -6.21
CA GLN A 88 -14.67 8.81 -7.15
C GLN A 88 -16.03 9.35 -6.71
N HIS A 89 -16.33 9.27 -5.42
CA HIS A 89 -17.67 9.59 -4.87
C HIS A 89 -17.81 11.00 -4.29
N SER A 90 -16.71 11.72 -4.04
CA SER A 90 -16.77 13.11 -3.62
C SER A 90 -17.47 13.99 -4.66
N THR A 91 -18.35 14.87 -4.20
CA THR A 91 -19.14 15.79 -5.03
C THR A 91 -18.37 17.02 -5.52
N VAL A 92 -17.11 17.17 -5.10
CA VAL A 92 -16.26 18.27 -5.55
C VAL A 92 -15.94 18.15 -7.03
N GLU A 93 -16.27 19.16 -7.83
CA GLU A 93 -16.01 19.16 -9.26
C GLU A 93 -14.54 19.45 -9.60
N HIS A 94 -13.94 20.45 -8.90
CA HIS A 94 -12.55 20.86 -9.09
C HIS A 94 -11.60 20.03 -8.23
N LYS A 95 -11.41 18.77 -8.57
CA LYS A 95 -10.56 17.81 -7.85
C LYS A 95 -9.53 17.18 -8.77
N ARG A 96 -8.35 16.90 -8.23
CA ARG A 96 -7.25 16.24 -8.94
C ARG A 96 -6.70 15.10 -8.08
N ARG A 97 -6.49 13.93 -8.70
CA ARG A 97 -5.74 12.81 -8.12
C ARG A 97 -4.48 12.59 -8.94
N ALA A 98 -3.35 12.45 -8.27
CA ALA A 98 -2.06 12.17 -8.89
C ALA A 98 -1.17 11.36 -7.94
N HIS A 99 -0.20 10.62 -8.48
CA HIS A 99 0.94 10.21 -7.69
C HIS A 99 1.78 11.43 -7.34
N PHE A 100 2.31 11.47 -6.10
CA PHE A 100 2.98 12.68 -5.64
C PHE A 100 4.19 13.08 -6.50
N HIS A 101 4.96 12.11 -6.99
CA HIS A 101 6.10 12.39 -7.87
C HIS A 101 5.68 12.97 -9.24
N GLU A 102 4.53 12.53 -9.79
CA GLU A 102 3.97 13.09 -11.05
C GLU A 102 3.52 14.53 -10.84
N PHE A 103 2.89 14.80 -9.70
CA PHE A 103 2.52 16.16 -9.33
C PHE A 103 3.74 17.08 -9.21
N MET A 104 4.84 16.61 -8.58
CA MET A 104 6.07 17.40 -8.49
C MET A 104 6.72 17.63 -9.85
N ALA A 105 6.67 16.67 -10.75
CA ALA A 105 7.15 16.84 -12.12
C ALA A 105 6.36 17.97 -12.86
N ASP A 106 5.02 17.98 -12.76
CA ASP A 106 4.17 19.05 -13.29
C ASP A 106 4.49 20.41 -12.63
N VAL A 107 4.71 20.45 -11.32
CA VAL A 107 5.12 21.68 -10.62
C VAL A 107 6.44 22.22 -11.15
N HIS A 108 7.45 21.38 -11.33
CA HIS A 108 8.75 21.80 -11.88
C HIS A 108 8.63 22.32 -13.32
N GLU A 109 7.83 21.66 -14.16
CA GLU A 109 7.56 22.09 -15.54
C GLU A 109 6.90 23.49 -15.56
N ARG A 110 5.85 23.71 -14.78
CA ARG A 110 5.18 25.01 -14.66
C ARG A 110 6.11 26.12 -14.15
N ILE A 111 6.93 25.83 -13.15
CA ILE A 111 7.95 26.76 -12.64
C ILE A 111 8.93 27.14 -13.75
N TYR A 112 9.38 26.16 -14.55
CA TYR A 112 10.26 26.40 -15.67
C TYR A 112 9.60 27.28 -16.73
N GLU A 113 8.37 26.99 -17.12
CA GLU A 113 7.60 27.77 -18.09
C GLU A 113 7.38 29.22 -17.64
N TYR A 114 6.99 29.44 -16.35
CA TYR A 114 6.86 30.78 -15.81
C TYR A 114 8.17 31.56 -15.82
N ARG A 115 9.29 30.93 -15.46
CA ARG A 115 10.63 31.55 -15.56
C ARG A 115 10.98 31.97 -16.98
N GLN A 116 10.68 31.12 -17.96
CA GLN A 116 10.92 31.42 -19.40
C GLN A 116 10.01 32.56 -19.88
N GLY A 117 8.73 32.56 -19.50
CA GLY A 117 7.78 33.61 -19.84
C GLY A 117 8.16 34.98 -19.26
N ILE A 118 8.63 35.01 -18.01
CA ILE A 118 9.17 36.24 -17.38
C ILE A 118 10.43 36.71 -18.13
N ALA A 119 11.36 35.81 -18.43
CA ALA A 119 12.61 36.15 -19.15
C ALA A 119 12.35 36.69 -20.57
N ARG A 120 11.26 36.25 -21.23
CA ARG A 120 10.84 36.78 -22.54
C ARG A 120 9.95 38.02 -22.45
N GLY A 121 9.58 38.49 -21.25
CA GLY A 121 8.69 39.61 -21.03
C GLY A 121 7.22 39.33 -21.36
N GLU A 122 6.84 38.08 -21.48
CA GLU A 122 5.45 37.64 -21.77
C GLU A 122 4.60 37.59 -20.49
N ILE A 123 5.24 37.43 -19.36
CA ILE A 123 4.64 37.36 -18.03
C ILE A 123 5.32 38.43 -17.15
N ALA A 124 4.52 39.16 -16.36
CA ALA A 124 5.05 40.13 -15.41
C ALA A 124 5.95 39.44 -14.37
N ASP A 125 7.02 40.14 -13.95
CA ASP A 125 7.93 39.65 -12.92
C ASP A 125 7.18 39.35 -11.61
N GLY A 126 7.48 38.22 -11.01
CA GLY A 126 6.78 37.77 -9.83
C GLY A 126 7.31 36.46 -9.24
N ASP A 127 6.72 36.04 -8.13
CA ASP A 127 7.02 34.79 -7.48
C ASP A 127 6.45 33.60 -8.30
N VAL A 128 7.33 32.91 -9.02
CA VAL A 128 6.95 31.76 -9.87
C VAL A 128 6.29 30.62 -9.09
N ILE A 129 6.64 30.43 -7.81
CA ILE A 129 5.99 29.38 -6.97
C ILE A 129 4.56 29.80 -6.63
N ALA A 130 4.35 31.08 -6.32
CA ALA A 130 3.01 31.61 -6.07
C ALA A 130 2.15 31.58 -7.36
N LEU A 131 2.72 31.88 -8.54
CA LEU A 131 2.04 31.75 -9.82
C LEU A 131 1.62 30.30 -10.09
N THR A 132 2.55 29.34 -9.85
CA THR A 132 2.27 27.91 -10.00
C THR A 132 1.16 27.46 -9.05
N ALA A 133 1.21 27.83 -7.77
CA ALA A 133 0.16 27.51 -6.80
C ALA A 133 -1.21 28.07 -7.20
N ASN A 134 -1.26 29.34 -7.69
CA ASN A 134 -2.48 29.95 -8.16
C ASN A 134 -3.08 29.18 -9.37
N ALA A 135 -2.24 28.78 -10.34
CA ALA A 135 -2.70 28.02 -11.50
C ALA A 135 -3.24 26.63 -11.09
N ILE A 136 -2.56 25.90 -10.20
CA ILE A 136 -3.01 24.62 -9.67
C ILE A 136 -4.36 24.78 -8.97
N PHE A 137 -4.51 25.79 -8.12
CA PHE A 137 -5.76 26.08 -7.41
C PHE A 137 -6.92 26.39 -8.34
N GLU A 138 -6.69 27.15 -9.43
CA GLU A 138 -7.73 27.44 -10.43
C GLU A 138 -8.23 26.17 -11.13
N GLU A 139 -7.36 25.20 -11.36
CA GLU A 139 -7.71 23.88 -11.92
C GLU A 139 -8.41 23.00 -10.89
N SER A 140 -7.86 22.91 -9.68
CA SER A 140 -8.33 21.97 -8.66
C SER A 140 -8.01 22.49 -7.26
N TRP A 141 -9.02 22.57 -6.39
CA TRP A 141 -8.82 22.95 -5.00
C TRP A 141 -8.97 21.77 -4.01
N LEU A 142 -9.38 20.59 -4.49
CA LEU A 142 -9.23 19.31 -3.76
C LEU A 142 -8.14 18.50 -4.45
N LEU A 143 -7.03 18.29 -3.74
CA LEU A 143 -5.87 17.56 -4.24
C LEU A 143 -5.73 16.23 -3.47
N CYS A 144 -5.72 15.12 -4.19
CA CYS A 144 -5.53 13.77 -3.65
C CYS A 144 -4.20 13.20 -4.14
N PHE A 145 -3.27 12.95 -3.21
CA PHE A 145 -1.94 12.45 -3.51
C PHE A 145 -1.75 11.02 -3.01
N ASP A 146 -1.42 10.12 -3.93
CA ASP A 146 -0.97 8.79 -3.58
C ASP A 146 0.55 8.73 -3.47
N GLU A 147 1.05 7.85 -2.59
CA GLU A 147 2.48 7.65 -2.36
C GLU A 147 3.22 8.95 -2.00
N PHE A 148 2.64 9.74 -1.08
CA PHE A 148 3.26 10.99 -0.64
C PHE A 148 4.60 10.72 0.02
N HIS A 149 5.68 10.96 -0.72
CA HIS A 149 7.05 10.71 -0.28
C HIS A 149 8.00 11.74 -0.88
N VAL A 150 8.91 12.27 -0.06
CA VAL A 150 9.87 13.30 -0.47
C VAL A 150 11.29 12.76 -0.30
N THR A 151 12.01 12.67 -1.39
CA THR A 151 13.41 12.18 -1.41
C THR A 151 14.37 13.20 -1.99
N ASP A 152 13.90 14.07 -2.89
CA ASP A 152 14.72 15.04 -3.59
C ASP A 152 14.77 16.38 -2.84
N ILE A 153 15.95 17.01 -2.81
CA ILE A 153 16.15 18.29 -2.15
C ILE A 153 15.44 19.44 -2.90
N ALA A 154 15.35 19.37 -4.23
CA ALA A 154 14.68 20.41 -5.01
C ALA A 154 13.19 20.44 -4.67
N ASP A 155 12.56 19.27 -4.54
CA ASP A 155 11.17 19.15 -4.09
C ASP A 155 11.02 19.70 -2.68
N ALA A 156 11.88 19.27 -1.74
CA ALA A 156 11.82 19.70 -0.35
C ALA A 156 11.87 21.23 -0.20
N MET A 157 12.68 21.91 -1.03
CA MET A 157 12.80 23.38 -0.98
C MET A 157 11.61 24.14 -1.57
N ILE A 158 10.87 23.54 -2.49
CA ILE A 158 9.71 24.15 -3.15
C ILE A 158 8.43 23.90 -2.33
N LEU A 159 8.28 22.71 -1.74
CA LEU A 159 7.04 22.26 -1.09
C LEU A 159 6.51 23.21 -0.03
N GLY A 160 7.38 23.69 0.85
CA GLY A 160 6.97 24.58 1.92
C GLY A 160 6.27 25.86 1.42
N ARG A 161 6.80 26.48 0.35
CA ARG A 161 6.25 27.69 -0.25
C ARG A 161 5.00 27.41 -1.10
N LEU A 162 5.03 26.34 -1.87
CA LEU A 162 3.92 25.91 -2.72
C LEU A 162 2.69 25.60 -1.89
N PHE A 163 2.83 24.76 -0.88
CA PHE A 163 1.70 24.33 -0.04
C PHE A 163 1.21 25.45 0.88
N ALA A 164 2.10 26.31 1.40
CA ALA A 164 1.67 27.51 2.13
C ALA A 164 0.69 28.33 1.27
N ARG A 165 1.06 28.55 0.00
CA ARG A 165 0.20 29.30 -0.90
C ARG A 165 -1.10 28.59 -1.25
N LEU A 166 -1.04 27.28 -1.47
CA LEU A 166 -2.24 26.45 -1.75
C LEU A 166 -3.21 26.47 -0.54
N PHE A 167 -2.72 26.32 0.69
CA PHE A 167 -3.54 26.41 1.89
C PHE A 167 -4.14 27.80 2.11
N GLU A 168 -3.37 28.88 1.87
CA GLU A 168 -3.90 30.25 1.88
C GLU A 168 -5.05 30.48 0.88
N LEU A 169 -5.01 29.75 -0.25
CA LEU A 169 -6.07 29.82 -1.27
C LEU A 169 -7.32 29.00 -0.89
N GLY A 170 -7.23 28.17 0.15
CA GLY A 170 -8.30 27.29 0.59
C GLY A 170 -8.27 25.89 -0.07
N THR A 171 -7.11 25.44 -0.54
CA THR A 171 -6.94 24.07 -1.05
C THR A 171 -7.07 23.07 0.08
N VAL A 172 -7.85 22.00 -0.15
CA VAL A 172 -7.93 20.85 0.73
C VAL A 172 -7.08 19.72 0.16
N VAL A 173 -6.26 19.10 1.01
CA VAL A 173 -5.32 18.06 0.58
C VAL A 173 -5.64 16.73 1.28
N VAL A 174 -5.69 15.67 0.50
CA VAL A 174 -5.76 14.29 0.98
C VAL A 174 -4.50 13.57 0.50
N ALA A 175 -3.77 12.93 1.40
CA ALA A 175 -2.55 12.24 1.05
C ALA A 175 -2.49 10.84 1.67
N THR A 176 -2.01 9.86 0.92
CA THR A 176 -1.62 8.55 1.44
C THR A 176 -0.10 8.42 1.43
N SER A 177 0.46 7.83 2.47
CA SER A 177 1.91 7.66 2.63
C SER A 177 2.24 6.35 3.35
N ASN A 178 3.48 5.91 3.20
CA ASN A 178 4.01 4.78 3.98
C ASN A 178 4.75 5.26 5.24
N VAL A 179 4.92 6.59 5.40
CA VAL A 179 5.65 7.17 6.54
C VAL A 179 4.81 8.23 7.24
N ALA A 180 5.01 8.39 8.55
CA ALA A 180 4.41 9.47 9.31
C ALA A 180 4.95 10.84 8.83
N PRO A 181 4.20 11.96 9.04
CA PRO A 181 4.68 13.29 8.68
C PRO A 181 6.06 13.61 9.23
N ASP A 182 6.33 13.25 10.49
CA ASP A 182 7.61 13.49 11.17
C ASP A 182 8.79 12.70 10.57
N ASP A 183 8.52 11.62 9.84
CA ASP A 183 9.52 10.81 9.16
C ASP A 183 9.71 11.20 7.68
N LEU A 184 8.93 12.15 7.16
CA LEU A 184 9.13 12.68 5.82
C LEU A 184 10.51 13.31 5.69
N TYR A 185 11.19 13.01 4.58
CA TYR A 185 12.53 13.51 4.28
C TYR A 185 13.55 13.27 5.41
N LYS A 186 13.40 12.16 6.16
CA LYS A 186 14.31 11.77 7.25
C LYS A 186 15.67 11.43 6.69
N GLY A 187 16.72 12.05 7.25
CA GLY A 187 18.09 11.91 6.73
C GLY A 187 18.38 12.73 5.47
N GLY A 188 17.42 13.48 4.93
CA GLY A 188 17.62 14.35 3.79
C GLY A 188 18.53 15.55 4.09
N LEU A 189 19.21 16.03 3.04
CA LEU A 189 20.13 17.18 3.13
C LEU A 189 19.35 18.45 3.49
N ASN A 190 19.83 19.22 4.47
CA ASN A 190 19.19 20.45 4.97
C ASN A 190 17.74 20.23 5.48
N ARG A 191 17.46 19.08 6.10
CA ARG A 191 16.14 18.72 6.61
C ARG A 191 15.51 19.79 7.50
N SER A 192 16.30 20.61 8.21
CA SER A 192 15.81 21.72 9.02
C SER A 192 14.96 22.74 8.24
N LEU A 193 15.23 22.93 6.94
CA LEU A 193 14.46 23.79 6.06
C LEU A 193 13.13 23.15 5.62
N PHE A 194 12.99 21.84 5.77
CA PHE A 194 11.79 21.08 5.46
C PHE A 194 10.82 20.98 6.65
N LEU A 195 11.30 21.13 7.90
CA LEU A 195 10.47 21.05 9.10
C LEU A 195 9.25 21.99 9.09
N PRO A 196 9.32 23.25 8.59
CA PRO A 196 8.14 24.09 8.48
C PRO A 196 7.04 23.50 7.60
N PHE A 197 7.39 22.74 6.56
CA PHE A 197 6.41 22.04 5.72
C PHE A 197 5.73 20.89 6.47
N ILE A 198 6.48 20.11 7.26
CA ILE A 198 5.88 19.08 8.13
C ILE A 198 4.84 19.72 9.07
N LYS A 199 5.17 20.90 9.64
CA LYS A 199 4.22 21.64 10.47
C LYS A 199 2.97 22.05 9.69
N GLN A 200 3.10 22.51 8.45
CA GLN A 200 1.95 22.84 7.60
C GLN A 200 1.03 21.61 7.37
N ILE A 201 1.61 20.43 7.14
CA ILE A 201 0.82 19.20 7.04
C ILE A 201 -0.01 19.00 8.31
N THR A 202 0.60 19.06 9.48
CA THR A 202 -0.11 18.84 10.75
C THR A 202 -1.08 19.95 11.12
N ASP A 203 -0.85 21.18 10.66
CA ASP A 203 -1.75 22.33 10.90
C ASP A 203 -3.01 22.26 9.98
N HIS A 204 -2.88 21.76 8.75
CA HIS A 204 -3.95 21.77 7.74
C HIS A 204 -4.56 20.40 7.44
N MET A 205 -4.01 19.32 7.96
CA MET A 205 -4.51 17.97 7.73
C MET A 205 -4.66 17.20 9.04
N ASP A 206 -5.69 16.39 9.13
CA ASP A 206 -5.85 15.41 10.19
C ASP A 206 -5.00 14.19 9.85
N VAL A 207 -4.09 13.83 10.76
CA VAL A 207 -3.18 12.70 10.57
C VAL A 207 -3.80 11.45 11.14
N ALA A 208 -3.99 10.44 10.31
CA ALA A 208 -4.53 9.16 10.72
C ALA A 208 -3.59 8.02 10.30
N ARG A 209 -3.42 7.05 11.19
CA ARG A 209 -2.58 5.89 10.97
C ARG A 209 -3.44 4.67 10.67
N LEU A 210 -3.22 4.07 9.51
CA LEU A 210 -3.83 2.80 9.15
C LEU A 210 -2.90 1.66 9.56
N ASP A 211 -3.03 1.26 10.81
CA ASP A 211 -2.19 0.20 11.37
C ASP A 211 -2.54 -1.19 10.83
N ALA A 212 -1.51 -2.03 10.83
CA ALA A 212 -1.73 -3.46 10.67
C ALA A 212 -2.49 -3.98 11.90
N ARG A 213 -3.43 -4.87 11.67
CA ARG A 213 -3.96 -5.75 12.73
C ARG A 213 -2.84 -6.67 13.28
N THR A 214 -1.80 -6.10 13.87
CA THR A 214 -0.62 -6.86 14.31
C THR A 214 -0.98 -7.83 15.43
N ASP A 215 -1.85 -7.43 16.34
CA ASP A 215 -2.21 -8.27 17.50
C ASP A 215 -3.13 -9.45 17.17
N PHE A 216 -4.14 -9.25 16.32
CA PHE A 216 -5.08 -10.33 15.97
C PHE A 216 -4.46 -11.46 15.14
N ARG A 217 -3.39 -11.16 14.37
CA ARG A 217 -2.74 -12.19 13.56
C ARG A 217 -1.79 -13.05 14.37
N LEU A 218 -1.06 -12.45 15.30
CA LEU A 218 -0.21 -13.18 16.26
C LEU A 218 -1.06 -14.09 17.15
N GLU A 219 -2.19 -13.60 17.69
CA GLU A 219 -3.12 -14.43 18.46
C GLU A 219 -3.69 -15.58 17.61
N LYS A 220 -4.02 -15.33 16.34
CA LYS A 220 -4.48 -16.37 15.42
C LYS A 220 -3.39 -17.39 15.07
N LEU A 221 -2.13 -17.03 15.06
CA LEU A 221 -1.01 -17.93 14.79
C LEU A 221 -0.47 -18.64 16.03
N GLN A 222 -0.76 -18.13 17.23
CA GLN A 222 -0.33 -18.78 18.47
C GLN A 222 -0.86 -20.21 18.58
N GLY A 223 0.06 -21.14 18.78
CA GLY A 223 -0.25 -22.57 18.91
C GLY A 223 -0.61 -23.28 17.60
N VAL A 224 -0.48 -22.63 16.44
CA VAL A 224 -0.65 -23.28 15.15
C VAL A 224 0.72 -23.66 14.61
N PRO A 225 0.99 -24.95 14.35
CA PRO A 225 2.25 -25.37 13.76
C PRO A 225 2.37 -24.82 12.33
N MET A 226 3.46 -24.10 12.07
CA MET A 226 3.70 -23.50 10.74
C MET A 226 4.20 -24.51 9.71
N TRP A 227 4.79 -25.62 10.20
CA TRP A 227 5.33 -26.69 9.40
C TRP A 227 4.81 -28.04 9.90
N LEU A 228 4.08 -28.74 9.05
CA LEU A 228 3.46 -30.03 9.34
C LEU A 228 4.19 -31.15 8.58
N THR A 229 4.61 -32.16 9.27
CA THR A 229 5.28 -33.33 8.67
C THR A 229 4.93 -34.60 9.46
N PRO A 230 4.64 -35.72 8.78
CA PRO A 230 4.53 -35.89 7.31
C PRO A 230 3.30 -35.18 6.71
N ALA A 231 3.27 -35.02 5.38
CA ALA A 231 2.14 -34.47 4.64
C ALA A 231 1.03 -35.53 4.46
N ASP A 232 0.33 -35.82 5.54
CA ASP A 232 -0.73 -36.83 5.62
C ASP A 232 -2.11 -36.20 5.88
N VAL A 233 -3.13 -37.05 6.07
CA VAL A 233 -4.52 -36.63 6.31
C VAL A 233 -4.65 -35.74 7.58
N ASP A 234 -3.82 -35.96 8.59
CA ASP A 234 -3.83 -35.15 9.81
C ASP A 234 -3.25 -33.75 9.53
N ALA A 235 -2.23 -33.67 8.69
CA ALA A 235 -1.67 -32.41 8.20
C ALA A 235 -2.67 -31.65 7.35
N ASP A 236 -3.41 -32.32 6.44
CA ASP A 236 -4.49 -31.69 5.66
C ASP A 236 -5.57 -31.10 6.56
N ALA A 237 -6.04 -31.87 7.55
CA ALA A 237 -7.02 -31.40 8.52
C ALA A 237 -6.50 -30.22 9.36
N ALA A 238 -5.19 -30.19 9.65
CA ALA A 238 -4.57 -29.08 10.37
C ALA A 238 -4.50 -27.82 9.49
N LEU A 239 -4.16 -27.93 8.19
CA LEU A 239 -4.19 -26.81 7.25
C LEU A 239 -5.61 -26.31 7.00
N ASP A 240 -6.64 -27.17 6.99
CA ASP A 240 -8.04 -26.78 6.89
C ASP A 240 -8.47 -25.96 8.11
N ARG A 241 -8.08 -26.39 9.31
CA ARG A 241 -8.32 -25.59 10.52
C ARG A 241 -7.60 -24.25 10.50
N ALA A 242 -6.35 -24.26 10.03
CA ALA A 242 -5.56 -23.05 9.87
C ALA A 242 -6.21 -22.09 8.85
N TRP A 243 -6.64 -22.61 7.70
CA TRP A 243 -7.41 -21.84 6.72
C TRP A 243 -8.63 -21.18 7.36
N SER A 244 -9.48 -21.95 8.03
CA SER A 244 -10.67 -21.40 8.71
C SER A 244 -10.34 -20.33 9.72
N LYS A 245 -9.28 -20.55 10.53
CA LYS A 245 -8.83 -19.60 11.53
C LYS A 245 -8.28 -18.31 10.91
N MET A 246 -7.47 -18.42 9.86
CA MET A 246 -6.83 -17.28 9.21
C MET A 246 -7.78 -16.49 8.31
N SER A 247 -8.67 -17.18 7.59
CA SER A 247 -9.66 -16.56 6.70
C SER A 247 -10.93 -16.07 7.42
N GLY A 248 -11.04 -16.30 8.75
CA GLY A 248 -12.26 -15.98 9.50
C GLY A 248 -13.47 -16.83 9.11
N GLY A 249 -13.25 -18.06 8.66
CA GLY A 249 -14.29 -18.98 8.20
C GLY A 249 -14.82 -18.69 6.78
N ALA A 250 -14.12 -17.83 6.03
CA ALA A 250 -14.53 -17.51 4.67
C ALA A 250 -14.37 -18.72 3.73
N LYS A 251 -15.33 -18.84 2.80
CA LYS A 251 -15.24 -19.86 1.76
C LYS A 251 -14.07 -19.56 0.82
N CYS A 252 -13.32 -20.61 0.50
CA CYS A 252 -12.32 -20.59 -0.55
C CYS A 252 -12.93 -20.15 -1.88
N ARG A 253 -12.31 -19.17 -2.55
CA ARG A 253 -12.69 -18.73 -3.90
C ARG A 253 -11.45 -18.68 -4.78
N PRO A 254 -11.52 -19.21 -6.00
CA PRO A 254 -10.44 -19.05 -6.96
C PRO A 254 -10.35 -17.57 -7.39
N ARG A 255 -9.13 -17.11 -7.70
CA ARG A 255 -8.87 -15.76 -8.21
C ARG A 255 -7.82 -15.81 -9.30
N ASP A 256 -8.04 -15.06 -10.36
CA ASP A 256 -7.08 -14.86 -11.42
C ASP A 256 -6.39 -13.48 -11.26
N ILE A 257 -5.05 -13.48 -11.31
CA ILE A 257 -4.22 -12.28 -11.19
C ILE A 257 -3.53 -12.05 -12.53
N SER A 258 -3.73 -10.88 -13.14
CA SER A 258 -3.02 -10.51 -14.37
C SER A 258 -1.61 -10.00 -14.05
N ILE A 259 -0.60 -10.58 -14.70
CA ILE A 259 0.82 -10.22 -14.53
C ILE A 259 1.47 -10.13 -15.92
N LYS A 260 1.86 -8.95 -16.36
CA LYS A 260 2.56 -8.72 -17.64
C LYS A 260 1.93 -9.48 -18.84
N GLY A 261 0.59 -9.46 -18.93
CA GLY A 261 -0.14 -10.08 -20.04
C GLY A 261 -0.39 -11.59 -19.93
N ARG A 262 -0.03 -12.22 -18.81
CA ARG A 262 -0.39 -13.61 -18.48
C ARG A 262 -1.26 -13.66 -17.22
N ILE A 263 -1.93 -14.78 -17.01
CA ILE A 263 -2.81 -14.99 -15.86
C ILE A 263 -2.14 -15.96 -14.90
N LEU A 264 -2.00 -15.53 -13.62
CA LEU A 264 -1.65 -16.38 -12.51
C LEU A 264 -2.95 -16.82 -11.82
N HIS A 265 -3.23 -18.12 -11.85
CA HIS A 265 -4.40 -18.70 -11.19
C HIS A 265 -4.09 -18.99 -9.72
N VAL A 266 -4.90 -18.44 -8.81
CA VAL A 266 -4.88 -18.73 -7.37
C VAL A 266 -6.04 -19.64 -7.07
N PRO A 267 -5.81 -20.92 -6.73
CA PRO A 267 -6.90 -21.91 -6.62
C PRO A 267 -7.86 -21.60 -5.49
N CYS A 268 -7.34 -21.02 -4.40
CA CYS A 268 -8.08 -20.72 -3.20
C CYS A 268 -7.57 -19.44 -2.56
N SER A 269 -8.44 -18.44 -2.42
CA SER A 269 -8.10 -17.20 -1.73
C SER A 269 -9.28 -16.64 -0.96
N ALA A 270 -8.99 -16.02 0.17
CA ALA A 270 -9.90 -15.18 0.95
C ALA A 270 -9.09 -14.34 1.94
N HIS A 271 -9.49 -13.08 2.13
CA HIS A 271 -9.02 -12.23 3.24
C HIS A 271 -7.48 -12.06 3.30
N GLY A 272 -6.82 -11.93 2.13
CA GLY A 272 -5.36 -11.81 2.06
C GLY A 272 -4.63 -13.11 2.42
N VAL A 273 -5.35 -14.24 2.47
CA VAL A 273 -4.82 -15.59 2.62
C VAL A 273 -4.97 -16.33 1.31
N ALA A 274 -3.95 -17.05 0.87
CA ALA A 274 -4.02 -17.93 -0.29
C ALA A 274 -3.58 -19.36 0.07
N ARG A 275 -4.12 -20.35 -0.63
CA ARG A 275 -3.74 -21.75 -0.48
C ARG A 275 -3.48 -22.36 -1.83
N PHE A 276 -2.37 -23.10 -1.93
CA PHE A 276 -1.88 -23.75 -3.12
C PHE A 276 -1.38 -25.13 -2.80
N SER A 277 -1.41 -26.02 -3.78
CA SER A 277 -0.56 -27.20 -3.75
C SER A 277 0.88 -26.84 -4.14
N PHE A 278 1.86 -27.67 -3.74
CA PHE A 278 3.23 -27.53 -4.24
C PHE A 278 3.30 -27.54 -5.77
N ALA A 279 2.50 -28.41 -6.41
CA ALA A 279 2.43 -28.50 -7.86
C ALA A 279 1.96 -27.20 -8.52
N ASP A 280 1.01 -26.47 -7.91
CA ASP A 280 0.55 -25.18 -8.42
C ASP A 280 1.64 -24.13 -8.47
N LEU A 281 2.55 -24.14 -7.49
CA LEU A 281 3.58 -23.14 -7.34
C LEU A 281 4.92 -23.53 -7.98
N CYS A 282 5.29 -24.81 -7.91
CA CYS A 282 6.66 -25.24 -8.24
C CYS A 282 6.76 -26.16 -9.46
N GLU A 283 5.68 -26.83 -9.89
CA GLU A 283 5.69 -27.67 -11.09
C GLU A 283 5.22 -26.91 -12.34
N LYS A 284 4.41 -25.85 -12.18
CA LYS A 284 4.04 -24.94 -13.26
C LYS A 284 5.18 -23.95 -13.57
N PRO A 285 5.25 -23.38 -14.80
CA PRO A 285 6.32 -22.46 -15.19
C PRO A 285 6.13 -21.06 -14.62
N LEU A 286 6.14 -20.94 -13.29
CA LEU A 286 6.14 -19.67 -12.56
C LEU A 286 7.56 -19.18 -12.33
N GLY A 287 7.72 -17.89 -12.10
CA GLY A 287 9.01 -17.25 -11.86
C GLY A 287 8.95 -16.14 -10.80
N ALA A 288 10.07 -15.44 -10.61
CA ALA A 288 10.24 -14.45 -9.56
C ALA A 288 9.16 -13.36 -9.56
N SER A 289 8.73 -12.87 -10.73
CA SER A 289 7.68 -11.85 -10.82
C SER A 289 6.31 -12.34 -10.32
N ASP A 290 6.03 -13.65 -10.48
CA ASP A 290 4.78 -14.24 -10.01
C ASP A 290 4.79 -14.37 -8.49
N TYR A 291 5.91 -14.84 -7.93
CA TYR A 291 6.08 -14.98 -6.48
C TYR A 291 6.13 -13.64 -5.75
N LEU A 292 6.75 -12.60 -6.33
CA LEU A 292 6.70 -11.25 -5.80
C LEU A 292 5.27 -10.70 -5.80
N ARG A 293 4.49 -10.98 -6.86
CA ARG A 293 3.09 -10.58 -6.91
C ARG A 293 2.25 -11.30 -5.85
N LEU A 294 2.46 -12.60 -5.64
CA LEU A 294 1.81 -13.34 -4.56
C LEU A 294 2.21 -12.79 -3.19
N ALA A 295 3.51 -12.54 -2.99
CA ALA A 295 4.01 -11.99 -1.74
C ALA A 295 3.47 -10.56 -1.44
N HIS A 296 3.12 -9.80 -2.46
CA HIS A 296 2.49 -8.49 -2.32
C HIS A 296 1.00 -8.61 -2.00
N ASP A 297 0.26 -9.47 -2.71
CA ASP A 297 -1.20 -9.56 -2.61
C ASP A 297 -1.67 -10.36 -1.37
N TYR A 298 -0.82 -11.26 -0.84
CA TYR A 298 -1.18 -12.16 0.25
C TYR A 298 -0.21 -12.05 1.43
N HIS A 299 -0.76 -11.82 2.61
CA HIS A 299 0.04 -11.78 3.85
C HIS A 299 0.31 -13.17 4.46
N THR A 300 -0.49 -14.18 4.06
CA THR A 300 -0.36 -15.56 4.53
C THR A 300 -0.60 -16.49 3.35
N ILE A 301 0.31 -17.44 3.16
CA ILE A 301 0.20 -18.47 2.13
C ILE A 301 0.26 -19.85 2.79
N LEU A 302 -0.68 -20.72 2.43
CA LEU A 302 -0.71 -22.11 2.80
C LEU A 302 -0.22 -22.92 1.59
N VAL A 303 0.68 -23.90 1.83
CA VAL A 303 1.20 -24.79 0.76
C VAL A 303 1.01 -26.24 1.18
N ASP A 304 0.23 -26.97 0.40
CA ASP A 304 -0.05 -28.38 0.65
C ASP A 304 0.99 -29.27 -0.06
N HIS A 305 1.38 -30.35 0.61
CA HIS A 305 2.14 -31.49 0.07
C HIS A 305 3.45 -31.12 -0.62
N ILE A 306 4.37 -30.48 0.13
CA ILE A 306 5.73 -30.22 -0.34
C ILE A 306 6.50 -31.55 -0.31
N PRO A 307 6.92 -32.10 -1.46
CA PRO A 307 7.61 -33.40 -1.52
C PRO A 307 9.08 -33.25 -1.10
N VAL A 308 9.68 -34.38 -0.75
CA VAL A 308 11.14 -34.51 -0.76
C VAL A 308 11.61 -34.50 -2.20
N MET A 309 12.49 -33.57 -2.54
CA MET A 309 12.99 -33.36 -3.90
C MET A 309 14.39 -33.93 -4.09
N ASP A 310 14.65 -34.45 -5.27
CA ASP A 310 15.98 -34.93 -5.72
C ASP A 310 16.46 -34.15 -6.96
N LEU A 311 17.57 -34.62 -7.56
CA LEU A 311 18.14 -33.99 -8.76
C LEU A 311 17.20 -34.04 -9.98
N SER A 312 16.26 -34.98 -10.07
CA SER A 312 15.28 -35.02 -11.15
C SER A 312 14.27 -33.88 -11.07
N GLN A 313 14.03 -33.37 -9.88
CA GLN A 313 13.09 -32.27 -9.58
C GLN A 313 13.80 -30.90 -9.43
N ARG A 314 15.04 -30.80 -9.97
CA ARG A 314 15.86 -29.57 -9.89
C ARG A 314 15.11 -28.30 -10.24
N ASN A 315 14.27 -28.29 -11.26
CA ASN A 315 13.50 -27.13 -11.68
C ASN A 315 12.43 -26.74 -10.66
N ALA A 316 11.77 -27.72 -10.04
CA ALA A 316 10.80 -27.48 -8.97
C ALA A 316 11.50 -26.95 -7.72
N ALA A 317 12.65 -27.53 -7.36
CA ALA A 317 13.47 -27.05 -6.24
C ALA A 317 13.95 -25.60 -6.46
N LYS A 318 14.37 -25.23 -7.67
CA LYS A 318 14.77 -23.84 -7.97
C LYS A 318 13.61 -22.86 -7.85
N ARG A 319 12.41 -23.23 -8.32
CA ARG A 319 11.21 -22.41 -8.14
C ARG A 319 10.82 -22.29 -6.68
N PHE A 320 10.92 -23.38 -5.91
CA PHE A 320 10.66 -23.35 -4.47
C PHE A 320 11.63 -22.42 -3.73
N ILE A 321 12.93 -22.46 -4.04
CA ILE A 321 13.93 -21.52 -3.52
C ILE A 321 13.49 -20.06 -3.79
N THR A 322 13.15 -19.76 -5.06
CA THR A 322 12.74 -18.41 -5.47
C THR A 322 11.44 -17.97 -4.79
N LEU A 323 10.48 -18.89 -4.62
CA LEU A 323 9.26 -18.64 -3.87
C LEU A 323 9.56 -18.26 -2.42
N ILE A 324 10.34 -19.10 -1.71
CA ILE A 324 10.67 -18.84 -0.30
C ILE A 324 11.46 -17.56 -0.14
N ASP A 325 12.36 -17.21 -1.04
CA ASP A 325 13.07 -15.93 -1.05
C ASP A 325 12.08 -14.76 -1.14
N ALA A 326 11.11 -14.82 -2.07
CA ALA A 326 10.11 -13.77 -2.22
C ALA A 326 9.20 -13.64 -0.99
N LEU A 327 8.73 -14.76 -0.42
CA LEU A 327 7.88 -14.74 0.77
C LEU A 327 8.62 -14.21 2.00
N TYR A 328 9.86 -14.67 2.20
CA TYR A 328 10.70 -14.28 3.32
C TYR A 328 11.00 -12.78 3.31
N ASP A 329 11.42 -12.26 2.17
CA ASP A 329 11.79 -10.85 2.01
C ASP A 329 10.59 -9.89 2.20
N ASN A 330 9.37 -10.38 1.98
CA ASN A 330 8.12 -9.62 2.17
C ASN A 330 7.38 -9.97 3.48
N ALA A 331 8.02 -10.67 4.40
CA ALA A 331 7.44 -11.07 5.69
C ALA A 331 6.08 -11.79 5.59
N VAL A 332 5.87 -12.55 4.50
CA VAL A 332 4.67 -13.37 4.30
C VAL A 332 4.71 -14.57 5.25
N LYS A 333 3.61 -14.87 5.91
CA LYS A 333 3.49 -16.03 6.79
C LYS A 333 3.27 -17.27 5.94
N LEU A 334 4.09 -18.30 6.15
CA LEU A 334 3.99 -19.57 5.44
C LEU A 334 3.54 -20.66 6.40
N MET A 335 2.46 -21.35 6.02
CA MET A 335 2.04 -22.60 6.66
C MET A 335 2.10 -23.71 5.62
N ALA A 336 2.73 -24.82 5.94
CA ALA A 336 2.94 -25.86 4.96
C ALA A 336 2.82 -27.27 5.53
N SER A 337 2.34 -28.20 4.70
CA SER A 337 2.53 -29.64 4.90
C SER A 337 3.63 -30.14 3.97
N ALA A 338 4.51 -30.99 4.48
CA ALA A 338 5.68 -31.49 3.77
C ALA A 338 6.03 -32.92 4.16
N ASP A 339 6.65 -33.66 3.24
CA ASP A 339 7.07 -35.04 3.49
C ASP A 339 8.29 -35.14 4.43
N ALA A 340 8.99 -34.02 4.64
CA ALA A 340 10.14 -33.97 5.54
C ALA A 340 10.31 -32.59 6.19
N ASN A 341 11.15 -32.51 7.20
CA ASN A 341 11.60 -31.23 7.77
C ASN A 341 12.39 -30.40 6.74
N PRO A 342 12.44 -29.08 6.88
CA PRO A 342 13.08 -28.17 5.91
C PRO A 342 14.49 -28.58 5.48
N ILE A 343 15.31 -29.09 6.43
CA ILE A 343 16.70 -29.51 6.16
C ILE A 343 16.78 -30.74 5.25
N SER A 344 15.76 -31.59 5.28
CA SER A 344 15.72 -32.90 4.59
C SER A 344 14.85 -32.89 3.33
N LEU A 345 14.36 -31.71 2.90
CA LEU A 345 13.50 -31.61 1.72
C LEU A 345 14.25 -31.75 0.39
N TYR A 346 15.56 -31.53 0.35
CA TYR A 346 16.35 -31.64 -0.86
C TYR A 346 17.52 -32.62 -0.67
N LEU A 347 17.52 -33.70 -1.39
CA LEU A 347 18.46 -34.81 -1.22
C LEU A 347 19.79 -34.62 -1.96
N ALA A 348 19.87 -33.68 -2.91
CA ALA A 348 21.14 -33.46 -3.61
C ALA A 348 22.15 -32.75 -2.71
N HIS A 349 23.38 -33.30 -2.71
CA HIS A 349 24.49 -32.76 -1.90
C HIS A 349 25.44 -31.88 -2.70
N GLU A 350 25.33 -31.87 -4.04
CA GLU A 350 26.19 -31.16 -4.97
C GLU A 350 25.36 -30.24 -5.89
N GLY A 351 26.00 -29.20 -6.42
CA GLY A 351 25.37 -28.23 -7.33
C GLY A 351 24.96 -26.93 -6.63
N ASN A 352 24.68 -25.92 -7.46
CA ASN A 352 24.29 -24.59 -6.97
C ASN A 352 23.00 -24.63 -6.14
N GLU A 353 22.02 -25.42 -6.58
CA GLU A 353 20.74 -25.57 -5.89
C GLU A 353 20.90 -26.18 -4.51
N ALA A 354 21.84 -27.09 -4.30
CA ALA A 354 22.12 -27.69 -2.99
C ALA A 354 22.66 -26.63 -1.99
N MET A 355 23.52 -25.71 -2.46
CA MET A 355 23.98 -24.59 -1.62
C MET A 355 22.86 -23.58 -1.32
N GLU A 356 22.08 -23.21 -2.33
CA GLU A 356 20.96 -22.28 -2.19
C GLU A 356 19.86 -22.87 -1.27
N PHE A 357 19.60 -24.16 -1.36
CA PHE A 357 18.58 -24.83 -0.56
C PHE A 357 18.92 -24.84 0.94
N LYS A 358 20.21 -24.87 1.31
CA LYS A 358 20.62 -24.72 2.70
C LYS A 358 20.16 -23.38 3.28
N ARG A 359 20.28 -22.29 2.50
CA ARG A 359 19.76 -20.96 2.89
C ARG A 359 18.24 -20.99 2.99
N THR A 360 17.57 -21.63 2.02
CA THR A 360 16.11 -21.78 2.01
C THR A 360 15.62 -22.54 3.24
N ALA A 361 16.28 -23.62 3.63
CA ALA A 361 15.96 -24.38 4.84
C ALA A 361 16.09 -23.51 6.11
N SER A 362 17.16 -22.71 6.19
CA SER A 362 17.33 -21.76 7.31
C SER A 362 16.22 -20.72 7.36
N ARG A 363 15.82 -20.16 6.20
CA ARG A 363 14.69 -19.21 6.12
C ARG A 363 13.36 -19.84 6.53
N LEU A 364 13.08 -21.08 6.10
CA LEU A 364 11.86 -21.81 6.49
C LEU A 364 11.78 -22.01 8.02
N ILE A 365 12.92 -22.33 8.66
CA ILE A 365 12.99 -22.47 10.11
C ILE A 365 12.75 -21.10 10.78
N GLU A 366 13.38 -20.04 10.28
CA GLU A 366 13.20 -18.69 10.80
C GLU A 366 11.77 -18.19 10.61
N MET A 367 11.12 -18.47 9.47
CA MET A 367 9.72 -18.11 9.19
C MET A 367 8.73 -18.72 10.18
N SER A 368 9.11 -19.78 10.90
CA SER A 368 8.31 -20.40 11.96
C SER A 368 8.55 -19.78 13.34
N SER A 369 9.52 -18.86 13.50
CA SER A 369 9.84 -18.24 14.79
C SER A 369 8.83 -17.16 15.16
N GLU A 370 8.60 -16.96 16.46
CA GLU A 370 7.74 -15.90 16.97
C GLU A 370 8.19 -14.50 16.49
N SER A 371 9.50 -14.27 16.44
CA SER A 371 10.08 -13.02 15.96
C SER A 371 9.73 -12.73 14.50
N TYR A 372 9.77 -13.74 13.63
CA TYR A 372 9.36 -13.58 12.23
C TYR A 372 7.84 -13.44 12.10
N LEU A 373 7.07 -14.21 12.85
CA LEU A 373 5.62 -14.12 12.85
C LEU A 373 5.12 -12.74 13.30
N ALA A 374 5.87 -12.07 14.18
CA ALA A 374 5.61 -10.70 14.61
C ALA A 374 5.93 -9.62 13.57
N LEU A 375 6.68 -9.94 12.49
CA LEU A 375 6.99 -8.96 11.45
C LEU A 375 5.71 -8.55 10.72
N ALA A 376 5.59 -7.25 10.43
CA ALA A 376 4.54 -6.75 9.57
C ALA A 376 4.74 -7.23 8.12
N HIS A 377 3.64 -7.50 7.42
CA HIS A 377 3.67 -7.86 6.00
C HIS A 377 4.12 -6.67 5.15
N GLY A 378 5.06 -6.89 4.25
CA GLY A 378 5.66 -5.83 3.42
C GLY A 378 6.81 -5.14 4.16
N ARG A 379 8.04 -5.59 3.97
CA ARG A 379 9.24 -5.03 4.63
C ARG A 379 9.49 -3.58 4.19
N LYS A 380 9.97 -2.71 5.10
CA LYS A 380 10.34 -1.29 4.84
C LYS A 380 11.41 -1.11 3.74
N ASP A 381 12.19 -2.15 3.45
CA ASP A 381 13.28 -2.15 2.47
C ASP A 381 12.94 -2.91 1.18
N SER A 382 11.71 -3.43 1.06
CA SER A 382 11.36 -4.13 -0.18
C SER A 382 11.12 -3.11 -1.28
N THR A 383 11.94 -3.14 -2.32
CA THR A 383 11.75 -2.47 -3.61
C THR A 383 10.53 -3.03 -4.37
N ALA A 384 9.52 -3.52 -3.66
CA ALA A 384 8.26 -4.05 -4.20
C ALA A 384 7.32 -2.94 -4.69
N SER A 385 7.86 -1.85 -5.21
CA SER A 385 7.15 -0.87 -6.03
C SER A 385 7.15 -1.31 -7.49
N GLY A 386 6.60 -2.45 -7.86
CA GLY A 386 6.36 -2.84 -9.28
C GLY A 386 7.54 -2.71 -10.27
N SER A 387 8.69 -2.20 -9.87
CA SER A 387 9.88 -1.99 -10.67
C SER A 387 10.78 -3.22 -10.58
N THR A 388 10.83 -3.99 -11.65
CA THR A 388 11.80 -5.08 -11.87
C THR A 388 13.22 -4.57 -12.21
N LYS A 389 13.55 -3.30 -11.96
CA LYS A 389 14.90 -2.76 -12.15
C LYS A 389 15.82 -3.28 -11.05
N GLY A 390 16.57 -4.31 -11.35
CA GLY A 390 17.58 -4.92 -10.47
C GLY A 390 17.63 -6.45 -10.51
N LEU A 391 16.67 -7.10 -11.15
CA LEU A 391 16.75 -8.52 -11.44
C LEU A 391 17.43 -8.69 -12.81
N VAL A 392 18.71 -9.00 -12.79
CA VAL A 392 19.45 -9.42 -13.98
C VAL A 392 18.84 -10.76 -14.42
N GLU A 393 18.27 -10.77 -15.63
CA GLU A 393 17.93 -12.00 -16.32
C GLU A 393 19.26 -12.72 -16.65
N THR A 394 19.45 -13.89 -16.06
CA THR A 394 20.41 -14.90 -16.54
C THR A 394 19.64 -16.11 -17.02
#